data_d1fd20ceaca2d92fba2cdcb11380dd1e
#
_entry.id   d1fd20ceaca2d92fba2cdcb11380dd1e
#
_cell.length_a   1.000
_cell.length_b   1.000
_cell.length_c   1.000
_cell.angle_alpha   90.00
_cell.angle_beta   90.00
_cell.angle_gamma   90.00
#
_symmetry.space_group_name_H-M   'P 1'
#
loop_
_entity.id
_entity.type
_entity.pdbx_description
1 polymer ?
#
loop_
_entity_poly.entity_id
_entity_poly.type
_entity_poly.pdbx_seq_one_letter_code
_entity_poly.pdbx_strand_id
1 'polypeptide(L)'
;LKNRTYIAIDLKSFYASVECGERDLDPLTTNLVVADESRTEKTICLAVSPSLKAMGVPGRPRLFEVVQKVREINAERLAALRASGRGRAFTGRSTDAEELARDPSLAVDYIVACPRMAHYIRCSTAVYSVYLKYVAPEDIHVYSIDEVFMDVTDYLQTAACTPHELAMRIIHDVLSVTGITATAGIGTNLYLAKVAMDIVAKHIPPDKDGVRIAELDEMSYREKLWEHTPMSDFWGFGKGITSRLERLGLHNMGDICVQSEKNDELLYREFGVKAETIIDHAWGFEPCTIADIRAYKPKSKSMSQGQVLPCAYSSHLAYIIVKEMTESLVLQLVYKRVVTDQI
;
A
#
# COMPACT_ATOMS: atom_id res chain seq x y z
N LEU A 1 -29.70 -7.30 6.13
CA LEU A 1 -28.25 -7.37 6.39
C LEU A 1 -27.97 -6.61 7.68
N LYS A 2 -27.21 -7.21 8.62
CA LYS A 2 -26.76 -6.54 9.85
C LYS A 2 -25.83 -5.38 9.42
N ASN A 3 -26.07 -4.16 9.90
CA ASN A 3 -25.15 -3.06 9.65
C ASN A 3 -23.78 -3.42 10.25
N ARG A 4 -22.78 -3.56 9.40
CA ARG A 4 -21.40 -3.89 9.81
C ARG A 4 -20.54 -2.64 9.81
N THR A 5 -19.46 -2.69 10.57
CA THR A 5 -18.44 -1.65 10.58
C THR A 5 -17.06 -2.30 10.49
N TYR A 6 -16.34 -1.94 9.44
CA TYR A 6 -14.99 -2.41 9.20
C TYR A 6 -13.98 -1.28 9.36
N ILE A 7 -12.82 -1.59 9.90
CA ILE A 7 -11.65 -0.70 9.92
C ILE A 7 -10.56 -1.35 9.08
N ALA A 8 -10.08 -0.64 8.06
CA ALA A 8 -8.86 -0.97 7.33
C ALA A 8 -7.72 -0.11 7.88
N ILE A 9 -6.55 -0.70 8.15
CA ILE A 9 -5.36 0.03 8.62
C ILE A 9 -4.18 -0.32 7.72
N ASP A 10 -3.44 0.70 7.26
CA ASP A 10 -2.19 0.60 6.49
C ASP A 10 -1.06 1.33 7.21
N LEU A 11 0.04 0.63 7.47
CA LEU A 11 1.22 1.17 8.15
C LEU A 11 2.01 2.05 7.18
N LYS A 12 2.24 3.29 7.56
CA LYS A 12 2.81 4.29 6.68
C LYS A 12 4.24 3.96 6.26
N SER A 13 4.44 3.67 4.96
CA SER A 13 5.75 3.33 4.38
C SER A 13 6.50 2.26 5.18
N PHE A 14 5.83 1.20 5.59
CA PHE A 14 6.21 0.24 6.63
C PHE A 14 7.69 -0.11 6.66
N TYR A 15 8.26 -0.63 5.56
CA TYR A 15 9.68 -1.03 5.57
C TYR A 15 10.63 0.16 5.81
N ALA A 16 10.33 1.33 5.24
CA ALA A 16 11.13 2.52 5.47
C ALA A 16 11.01 3.01 6.91
N SER A 17 9.81 2.96 7.49
CA SER A 17 9.58 3.33 8.88
C SER A 17 10.29 2.40 9.86
N VAL A 18 10.29 1.09 9.60
CA VAL A 18 11.07 0.11 10.38
C VAL A 18 12.57 0.44 10.30
N GLU A 19 13.09 0.74 9.11
CA GLU A 19 14.52 1.06 8.93
C GLU A 19 14.91 2.40 9.57
N CYS A 20 14.01 3.37 9.62
CA CYS A 20 14.22 4.61 10.37
C CYS A 20 14.27 4.34 11.89
N GLY A 21 13.27 3.63 12.44
CA GLY A 21 13.22 3.31 13.86
C GLY A 21 14.46 2.56 14.37
N GLU A 22 14.97 1.61 13.57
CA GLU A 22 16.22 0.88 13.89
C GLU A 22 17.49 1.74 13.91
N ARG A 23 17.40 2.96 13.40
CA ARG A 23 18.50 3.94 13.35
C ARG A 23 18.27 5.14 14.25
N ASP A 24 17.23 5.10 15.09
CA ASP A 24 16.78 6.21 15.93
C ASP A 24 16.49 7.49 15.11
N LEU A 25 15.93 7.31 13.87
CA LEU A 25 15.54 8.38 12.96
C LEU A 25 14.02 8.51 12.90
N ASP A 26 13.52 9.73 12.70
CA ASP A 26 12.10 9.98 12.51
C ASP A 26 11.63 9.47 11.13
N PRO A 27 10.69 8.50 11.07
CA PRO A 27 10.18 7.99 9.81
C PRO A 27 9.44 9.03 8.94
N LEU A 28 8.94 10.11 9.53
CA LEU A 28 8.17 11.13 8.82
C LEU A 28 9.06 12.17 8.12
N THR A 29 10.22 12.48 8.70
CA THR A 29 11.13 13.51 8.20
C THR A 29 12.35 12.96 7.46
N THR A 30 12.77 11.73 7.78
CA THR A 30 13.97 11.14 7.19
C THR A 30 13.77 10.71 5.75
N ASN A 31 14.66 11.12 4.87
CA ASN A 31 14.74 10.67 3.49
C ASN A 31 15.42 9.30 3.43
N LEU A 32 14.64 8.24 3.18
CA LEU A 32 15.15 6.88 3.15
C LEU A 32 14.42 6.05 2.08
N VAL A 33 15.16 5.19 1.40
CA VAL A 33 14.63 4.14 0.53
C VAL A 33 15.11 2.77 0.99
N VAL A 34 14.29 1.75 0.83
CA VAL A 34 14.67 0.36 1.10
C VAL A 34 14.95 -0.34 -0.22
N ALA A 35 16.22 -0.59 -0.52
CA ALA A 35 16.67 -1.20 -1.77
C ALA A 35 17.98 -1.96 -1.57
N ASP A 36 18.22 -2.98 -2.40
CA ASP A 36 19.46 -3.74 -2.43
C ASP A 36 20.40 -3.19 -3.50
N GLU A 37 21.30 -2.28 -3.11
CA GLU A 37 22.29 -1.67 -3.99
C GLU A 37 23.32 -2.67 -4.55
N SER A 38 23.53 -3.80 -3.86
CA SER A 38 24.50 -4.81 -4.29
C SER A 38 24.09 -5.51 -5.59
N ARG A 39 22.82 -5.44 -5.97
CA ARG A 39 22.29 -6.06 -7.18
C ARG A 39 22.53 -5.21 -8.42
N THR A 40 21.76 -4.19 -8.62
CA THR A 40 21.85 -3.26 -9.76
C THR A 40 21.07 -2.00 -9.46
N GLU A 41 21.39 -0.89 -10.13
CA GLU A 41 20.59 0.34 -10.08
C GLU A 41 19.13 0.18 -10.60
N LYS A 42 18.84 -0.94 -11.30
CA LYS A 42 17.50 -1.28 -11.78
C LYS A 42 16.67 -2.02 -10.71
N THR A 43 17.23 -2.27 -9.53
CA THR A 43 16.49 -2.89 -8.42
C THR A 43 15.29 -2.03 -8.04
N ILE A 44 14.17 -2.69 -7.70
CA ILE A 44 12.95 -2.01 -7.24
C ILE A 44 13.13 -1.67 -5.77
N CYS A 45 12.87 -0.42 -5.40
CA CYS A 45 12.77 -0.02 -4.02
C CYS A 45 11.51 -0.63 -3.40
N LEU A 46 11.68 -1.37 -2.31
CA LEU A 46 10.55 -1.98 -1.59
C LEU A 46 9.70 -0.93 -0.87
N ALA A 47 10.34 0.15 -0.40
CA ALA A 47 9.66 1.27 0.21
C ALA A 47 10.45 2.57 0.00
N VAL A 48 9.72 3.67 0.07
CA VAL A 48 10.21 5.05 0.06
C VAL A 48 9.59 5.76 1.25
N SER A 49 10.39 6.54 1.98
CA SER A 49 9.90 7.31 3.14
C SER A 49 8.85 8.37 2.75
N PRO A 50 7.99 8.78 3.69
CA PRO A 50 7.00 9.82 3.44
C PRO A 50 7.59 11.14 2.95
N SER A 51 8.74 11.55 3.49
CA SER A 51 9.46 12.77 3.12
C SER A 51 9.89 12.77 1.65
N LEU A 52 10.47 11.68 1.15
CA LEU A 52 10.84 11.54 -0.27
C LEU A 52 9.61 11.47 -1.18
N LYS A 53 8.53 10.80 -0.75
CA LYS A 53 7.26 10.80 -1.49
C LYS A 53 6.68 12.21 -1.62
N ALA A 54 6.76 13.03 -0.58
CA ALA A 54 6.34 14.43 -0.61
C ALA A 54 7.16 15.28 -1.60
N MET A 55 8.41 14.89 -1.88
CA MET A 55 9.26 15.51 -2.90
C MET A 55 9.01 14.96 -4.32
N GLY A 56 8.01 14.08 -4.50
CA GLY A 56 7.63 13.52 -5.80
C GLY A 56 8.38 12.26 -6.21
N VAL A 57 9.05 11.57 -5.28
CA VAL A 57 9.60 10.22 -5.54
C VAL A 57 8.45 9.22 -5.50
N PRO A 58 8.25 8.35 -6.52
CA PRO A 58 7.20 7.34 -6.52
C PRO A 58 7.29 6.35 -5.35
N GLY A 59 6.19 5.68 -5.03
CA GLY A 59 6.15 4.73 -3.90
C GLY A 59 6.98 3.45 -4.11
N ARG A 60 7.12 3.00 -5.35
CA ARG A 60 7.91 1.81 -5.74
C ARG A 60 8.78 2.07 -6.97
N PRO A 61 9.71 3.03 -6.92
CA PRO A 61 10.59 3.34 -8.03
C PRO A 61 11.67 2.28 -8.18
N ARG A 62 12.35 2.27 -9.31
CA ARG A 62 13.67 1.67 -9.42
C ARG A 62 14.71 2.59 -8.79
N LEU A 63 15.80 2.05 -8.28
CA LEU A 63 16.80 2.86 -7.58
C LEU A 63 17.38 3.98 -8.46
N PHE A 64 17.60 3.73 -9.77
CA PHE A 64 18.06 4.77 -10.68
C PHE A 64 17.05 5.94 -10.83
N GLU A 65 15.75 5.66 -10.74
CA GLU A 65 14.70 6.69 -10.79
C GLU A 65 14.75 7.60 -9.55
N VAL A 66 15.08 7.02 -8.38
CA VAL A 66 15.33 7.82 -7.16
C VAL A 66 16.54 8.73 -7.36
N VAL A 67 17.65 8.18 -7.87
CA VAL A 67 18.88 8.96 -8.17
C VAL A 67 18.57 10.12 -9.11
N GLN A 68 17.82 9.84 -10.19
CA GLN A 68 17.44 10.87 -11.17
C GLN A 68 16.56 11.93 -10.51
N LYS A 69 15.52 11.51 -9.78
CA LYS A 69 14.59 12.47 -9.14
C LYS A 69 15.27 13.36 -8.11
N VAL A 70 16.17 12.81 -7.29
CA VAL A 70 16.94 13.61 -6.32
C VAL A 70 17.89 14.59 -7.02
N ARG A 71 18.46 14.22 -8.18
CA ARG A 71 19.26 15.17 -8.99
C ARG A 71 18.40 16.31 -9.53
N GLU A 72 17.19 16.04 -10.03
CA GLU A 72 16.22 17.05 -10.49
C GLU A 72 15.87 18.02 -9.34
N ILE A 73 15.48 17.48 -8.17
CA ILE A 73 15.16 18.28 -6.98
C ILE A 73 16.33 19.17 -6.59
N ASN A 74 17.55 18.64 -6.58
CA ASN A 74 18.75 19.41 -6.25
C ASN A 74 19.07 20.47 -7.31
N ALA A 75 18.80 20.22 -8.58
CA ALA A 75 18.97 21.23 -9.63
C ALA A 75 17.99 22.41 -9.42
N GLU A 76 16.73 22.12 -9.12
CA GLU A 76 15.70 23.13 -8.78
C GLU A 76 16.06 23.93 -7.53
N ARG A 77 16.48 23.26 -6.45
CA ARG A 77 16.91 23.89 -5.20
C ARG A 77 18.11 24.80 -5.41
N LEU A 78 19.10 24.35 -6.19
CA LEU A 78 20.28 25.16 -6.50
C LEU A 78 19.93 26.41 -7.34
N ALA A 79 19.02 26.26 -8.30
CA ALA A 79 18.51 27.39 -9.10
C ALA A 79 17.80 28.43 -8.19
N ALA A 80 16.93 27.98 -7.29
CA ALA A 80 16.25 28.82 -6.31
C ALA A 80 17.23 29.52 -5.35
N LEU A 81 18.26 28.79 -4.85
CA LEU A 81 19.31 29.35 -3.97
C LEU A 81 20.06 30.48 -4.68
N ARG A 82 20.42 30.30 -5.95
CA ARG A 82 21.11 31.32 -6.77
C ARG A 82 20.23 32.52 -7.06
N ALA A 83 18.96 32.28 -7.39
CA ALA A 83 17.99 33.35 -7.68
C ALA A 83 17.70 34.22 -6.45
N SER A 84 17.72 33.63 -5.24
CA SER A 84 17.53 34.36 -3.98
C SER A 84 18.77 35.12 -3.50
N GLY A 85 19.92 35.01 -4.20
CA GLY A 85 21.18 35.62 -3.80
C GLY A 85 21.84 35.05 -2.54
N ARG A 86 21.28 33.96 -1.97
CA ARG A 86 21.75 33.34 -0.71
C ARG A 86 22.97 32.45 -0.89
N GLY A 87 23.35 32.08 -2.14
CA GLY A 87 24.52 31.26 -2.41
C GLY A 87 24.65 30.87 -3.89
N ARG A 88 25.84 30.41 -4.28
CA ARG A 88 26.14 29.92 -5.66
C ARG A 88 26.28 28.40 -5.74
N ALA A 89 26.48 27.73 -4.59
CA ALA A 89 26.64 26.29 -4.46
C ALA A 89 26.06 25.86 -3.11
N PHE A 90 25.75 24.57 -2.99
CA PHE A 90 25.37 24.00 -1.70
C PHE A 90 26.54 24.02 -0.71
N THR A 91 26.25 24.22 0.58
CA THR A 91 27.20 24.21 1.67
C THR A 91 27.34 22.84 2.32
N GLY A 92 26.35 21.97 2.12
CA GLY A 92 26.28 20.62 2.67
C GLY A 92 25.13 19.82 2.07
N ARG A 93 24.75 18.74 2.76
CA ARG A 93 23.63 17.87 2.41
C ARG A 93 22.89 17.46 3.67
N SER A 94 21.60 17.15 3.54
CA SER A 94 20.82 16.57 4.62
C SER A 94 19.89 15.49 4.12
N THR A 95 19.68 14.49 4.97
CA THR A 95 18.65 13.45 4.80
C THR A 95 17.38 13.76 5.59
N ASP A 96 17.32 14.91 6.27
CA ASP A 96 16.17 15.34 7.07
C ASP A 96 15.38 16.44 6.35
N ALA A 97 14.08 16.22 6.17
CA ALA A 97 13.19 17.13 5.44
C ALA A 97 12.99 18.46 6.19
N GLU A 98 13.05 18.48 7.53
CA GLU A 98 12.91 19.71 8.29
C GLU A 98 14.17 20.56 8.21
N GLU A 99 15.37 19.94 8.27
CA GLU A 99 16.62 20.65 8.04
C GLU A 99 16.66 21.25 6.63
N LEU A 100 16.24 20.47 5.63
CA LEU A 100 16.16 20.94 4.25
C LEU A 100 15.17 22.09 4.05
N ALA A 101 14.11 22.13 4.85
CA ALA A 101 13.14 23.24 4.83
C ALA A 101 13.68 24.48 5.51
N ARG A 102 14.44 24.32 6.61
CA ARG A 102 15.06 25.42 7.38
C ARG A 102 16.27 26.03 6.64
N ASP A 103 17.05 25.21 5.97
CA ASP A 103 18.26 25.66 5.28
C ASP A 103 18.25 25.32 3.78
N PRO A 104 17.89 26.29 2.92
CA PRO A 104 17.94 26.13 1.46
C PRO A 104 19.34 25.90 0.89
N SER A 105 20.42 26.15 1.64
CA SER A 105 21.77 25.92 1.18
C SER A 105 22.21 24.44 1.25
N LEU A 106 21.38 23.56 1.82
CA LEU A 106 21.63 22.13 1.87
C LEU A 106 21.06 21.41 0.64
N ALA A 107 21.82 20.48 0.07
CA ALA A 107 21.36 19.55 -0.95
C ALA A 107 20.53 18.41 -0.29
N VAL A 108 19.53 17.94 -0.99
CA VAL A 108 18.79 16.73 -0.61
C VAL A 108 19.69 15.52 -0.77
N ASP A 109 19.80 14.74 0.29
CA ASP A 109 20.41 13.42 0.29
C ASP A 109 19.42 12.40 0.87
N TYR A 110 19.72 11.10 0.77
CA TYR A 110 18.87 10.03 1.28
C TYR A 110 19.69 8.81 1.68
N ILE A 111 19.12 8.00 2.59
CA ILE A 111 19.70 6.75 3.06
C ILE A 111 19.16 5.61 2.19
N VAL A 112 20.04 4.69 1.76
CA VAL A 112 19.62 3.41 1.17
C VAL A 112 19.79 2.33 2.21
N ALA A 113 18.69 1.69 2.61
CA ALA A 113 18.69 0.60 3.57
C ALA A 113 18.51 -0.74 2.85
N CYS A 114 19.37 -1.70 3.16
CA CYS A 114 19.27 -3.04 2.62
C CYS A 114 18.03 -3.77 3.16
N PRO A 115 17.23 -4.45 2.33
CA PRO A 115 16.02 -5.16 2.76
C PRO A 115 16.28 -6.27 3.78
N ARG A 116 15.49 -6.30 4.86
CA ARG A 116 15.60 -7.29 5.95
C ARG A 116 14.25 -7.98 6.19
N MET A 117 13.77 -8.77 5.21
CA MET A 117 12.41 -9.33 5.20
C MET A 117 12.04 -10.08 6.49
N ALA A 118 12.94 -10.90 7.04
CA ALA A 118 12.68 -11.61 8.29
C ALA A 118 12.47 -10.67 9.48
N HIS A 119 13.16 -9.52 9.48
CA HIS A 119 12.96 -8.48 10.49
C HIS A 119 11.61 -7.79 10.32
N TYR A 120 11.22 -7.44 9.09
CA TYR A 120 9.92 -6.84 8.82
C TYR A 120 8.76 -7.74 9.23
N ILE A 121 8.86 -9.06 9.01
CA ILE A 121 7.86 -10.01 9.48
C ILE A 121 7.74 -9.98 11.01
N ARG A 122 8.86 -9.90 11.75
CA ARG A 122 8.83 -9.77 13.22
C ARG A 122 8.14 -8.48 13.67
N CYS A 123 8.45 -7.34 13.02
CA CYS A 123 7.79 -6.07 13.32
C CYS A 123 6.29 -6.12 13.02
N SER A 124 5.89 -6.68 11.88
CA SER A 124 4.48 -6.89 11.53
C SER A 124 3.77 -7.77 12.55
N THR A 125 4.42 -8.83 13.04
CA THR A 125 3.87 -9.71 14.09
C THR A 125 3.69 -8.94 15.42
N ALA A 126 4.61 -8.04 15.76
CA ALA A 126 4.46 -7.18 16.94
C ALA A 126 3.25 -6.24 16.80
N VAL A 127 3.07 -5.63 15.61
CA VAL A 127 1.88 -4.82 15.31
C VAL A 127 0.60 -5.67 15.41
N TYR A 128 0.58 -6.86 14.83
CA TYR A 128 -0.57 -7.76 14.92
C TYR A 128 -0.93 -8.09 16.37
N SER A 129 0.06 -8.24 17.25
CA SER A 129 -0.16 -8.46 18.68
C SER A 129 -0.85 -7.27 19.36
N VAL A 130 -0.69 -6.05 18.83
CA VAL A 130 -1.44 -4.88 19.30
C VAL A 130 -2.91 -5.00 18.87
N TYR A 131 -3.19 -5.36 17.63
CA TYR A 131 -4.57 -5.54 17.15
C TYR A 131 -5.35 -6.55 17.97
N LEU A 132 -4.71 -7.64 18.41
CA LEU A 132 -5.31 -8.68 19.24
C LEU A 132 -5.75 -8.20 20.63
N LYS A 133 -5.33 -7.04 21.10
CA LYS A 133 -5.83 -6.43 22.33
C LYS A 133 -7.25 -5.87 22.19
N TYR A 134 -7.67 -5.60 20.95
CA TYR A 134 -8.91 -4.90 20.60
C TYR A 134 -9.91 -5.79 19.89
N VAL A 135 -9.45 -6.68 19.04
CA VAL A 135 -10.29 -7.48 18.13
C VAL A 135 -9.80 -8.94 18.16
N ALA A 136 -10.73 -9.87 18.22
CA ALA A 136 -10.41 -11.31 18.20
C ALA A 136 -9.84 -11.73 16.82
N PRO A 137 -8.96 -12.76 16.77
CA PRO A 137 -8.29 -13.16 15.52
C PRO A 137 -9.26 -13.59 14.41
N GLU A 138 -10.45 -14.07 14.76
CA GLU A 138 -11.51 -14.43 13.80
C GLU A 138 -12.07 -13.25 13.03
N ASP A 139 -12.05 -12.06 13.61
CA ASP A 139 -12.56 -10.82 13.03
C ASP A 139 -11.46 -9.95 12.42
N ILE A 140 -10.24 -10.48 12.33
CA ILE A 140 -9.09 -9.85 11.69
C ILE A 140 -8.72 -10.59 10.40
N HIS A 141 -8.60 -9.86 9.29
CA HIS A 141 -8.03 -10.32 8.04
C HIS A 141 -6.72 -9.60 7.76
N VAL A 142 -5.60 -10.32 7.83
CA VAL A 142 -4.28 -9.80 7.44
C VAL A 142 -4.20 -9.82 5.92
N TYR A 143 -4.32 -8.65 5.29
CA TYR A 143 -4.31 -8.49 3.86
C TYR A 143 -2.88 -8.52 3.28
N SER A 144 -1.96 -7.85 3.97
CA SER A 144 -0.52 -7.85 3.64
C SER A 144 0.33 -7.77 4.91
N ILE A 145 1.63 -7.59 4.77
CA ILE A 145 2.56 -7.42 5.89
C ILE A 145 2.33 -6.12 6.67
N ASP A 146 1.71 -5.13 6.05
CA ASP A 146 1.49 -3.78 6.56
C ASP A 146 0.03 -3.34 6.54
N GLU A 147 -0.87 -4.20 6.05
CA GLU A 147 -2.28 -3.88 5.90
C GLU A 147 -3.20 -4.95 6.51
N VAL A 148 -4.22 -4.49 7.23
CA VAL A 148 -5.19 -5.34 7.93
C VAL A 148 -6.60 -4.79 7.77
N PHE A 149 -7.60 -5.69 7.75
CA PHE A 149 -9.00 -5.39 7.93
C PHE A 149 -9.51 -5.99 9.24
N MET A 150 -10.36 -5.27 9.93
CA MET A 150 -11.00 -5.70 11.17
C MET A 150 -12.51 -5.47 11.10
N ASP A 151 -13.32 -6.48 11.39
CA ASP A 151 -14.75 -6.31 11.67
C ASP A 151 -14.91 -5.90 13.13
N VAL A 152 -15.26 -4.65 13.35
CA VAL A 152 -15.38 -4.08 14.69
C VAL A 152 -16.83 -3.96 15.16
N THR A 153 -17.78 -4.49 14.39
CA THR A 153 -19.22 -4.34 14.60
C THR A 153 -19.66 -4.65 16.05
N ASP A 154 -19.26 -5.80 16.57
CA ASP A 154 -19.70 -6.27 17.88
C ASP A 154 -18.82 -5.71 19.03
N TYR A 155 -17.72 -5.04 18.71
CA TYR A 155 -16.78 -4.48 19.69
C TYR A 155 -17.13 -3.05 20.10
N LEU A 156 -17.77 -2.26 19.24
CA LEU A 156 -18.06 -0.85 19.47
C LEU A 156 -18.92 -0.60 20.70
N GLN A 157 -19.93 -1.46 20.93
CA GLN A 157 -20.80 -1.36 22.10
C GLN A 157 -20.03 -1.64 23.39
N THR A 158 -19.22 -2.70 23.40
CA THR A 158 -18.40 -3.07 24.57
C THR A 158 -17.32 -2.04 24.86
N ALA A 159 -16.71 -1.48 23.83
CA ALA A 159 -15.68 -0.45 23.96
C ALA A 159 -16.25 0.93 24.27
N ALA A 160 -17.58 1.11 24.21
CA ALA A 160 -18.30 2.37 24.42
C ALA A 160 -17.65 3.55 23.67
N CYS A 161 -17.32 3.35 22.39
CA CYS A 161 -16.66 4.35 21.55
C CYS A 161 -17.16 4.29 20.10
N THR A 162 -16.92 5.37 19.38
CA THR A 162 -17.16 5.44 17.94
C THR A 162 -16.10 4.62 17.16
N PRO A 163 -16.39 4.21 15.91
CA PRO A 163 -15.39 3.56 15.06
C PRO A 163 -14.10 4.39 14.91
N HIS A 164 -14.24 5.70 14.79
CA HIS A 164 -13.12 6.64 14.70
C HIS A 164 -12.23 6.61 15.96
N GLU A 165 -12.85 6.70 17.14
CA GLU A 165 -12.12 6.63 18.41
C GLU A 165 -11.41 5.28 18.60
N LEU A 166 -12.04 4.18 18.16
CA LEU A 166 -11.41 2.87 18.21
C LEU A 166 -10.21 2.79 17.29
N ALA A 167 -10.34 3.26 16.05
CA ALA A 167 -9.24 3.32 15.09
C ALA A 167 -8.07 4.16 15.63
N MET A 168 -8.35 5.34 16.20
CA MET A 168 -7.34 6.19 16.84
C MET A 168 -6.62 5.49 17.99
N ARG A 169 -7.35 4.83 18.88
CA ARG A 169 -6.76 4.08 20.01
C ARG A 169 -5.82 2.98 19.52
N ILE A 170 -6.25 2.21 18.51
CA ILE A 170 -5.45 1.14 17.92
C ILE A 170 -4.17 1.71 17.29
N ILE A 171 -4.28 2.77 16.49
CA ILE A 171 -3.13 3.38 15.81
C ILE A 171 -2.14 3.99 16.80
N HIS A 172 -2.63 4.67 17.84
CA HIS A 172 -1.76 5.23 18.89
C HIS A 172 -1.04 4.13 19.67
N ASP A 173 -1.71 2.99 19.93
CA ASP A 173 -1.07 1.86 20.61
C ASP A 173 0.00 1.21 19.70
N VAL A 174 -0.27 1.10 18.39
CA VAL A 174 0.74 0.66 17.41
C VAL A 174 1.92 1.64 17.38
N LEU A 175 1.66 2.94 17.31
CA LEU A 175 2.69 3.98 17.31
C LEU A 175 3.55 3.92 18.58
N SER A 176 2.91 3.76 19.75
CA SER A 176 3.62 3.69 21.03
C SER A 176 4.55 2.48 21.16
N VAL A 177 4.15 1.34 20.56
CA VAL A 177 4.92 0.08 20.63
C VAL A 177 6.00 0.01 19.56
N THR A 178 5.76 0.59 18.38
CA THR A 178 6.61 0.37 17.19
C THR A 178 7.23 1.63 16.62
N GLY A 179 6.80 2.82 17.04
CA GLY A 179 7.20 4.08 16.42
C GLY A 179 6.64 4.30 15.00
N ILE A 180 5.71 3.44 14.55
CA ILE A 180 5.16 3.47 13.18
C ILE A 180 3.74 4.03 13.23
N THR A 181 3.49 5.09 12.48
CA THR A 181 2.15 5.65 12.29
C THR A 181 1.40 4.91 11.18
N ALA A 182 0.08 5.11 11.12
CA ALA A 182 -0.79 4.45 10.15
C ALA A 182 -1.85 5.39 9.56
N THR A 183 -2.45 4.94 8.46
CA THR A 183 -3.67 5.51 7.88
C THR A 183 -4.79 4.51 8.07
N ALA A 184 -6.00 4.96 8.38
CA ALA A 184 -7.16 4.08 8.47
C ALA A 184 -8.31 4.55 7.59
N GLY A 185 -9.10 3.56 7.16
CA GLY A 185 -10.39 3.77 6.55
C GLY A 185 -11.46 2.99 7.29
N ILE A 186 -12.59 3.62 7.52
CA ILE A 186 -13.76 3.04 8.16
C ILE A 186 -14.87 2.93 7.11
N GLY A 187 -15.53 1.80 7.05
CA GLY A 187 -16.60 1.56 6.07
C GLY A 187 -17.65 0.58 6.55
N THR A 188 -18.82 0.64 5.93
CA THR A 188 -19.93 -0.30 6.16
C THR A 188 -19.69 -1.67 5.55
N ASN A 189 -18.68 -1.79 4.68
CA ASN A 189 -18.18 -3.02 4.08
C ASN A 189 -16.67 -2.95 3.83
N LEU A 190 -16.04 -4.06 3.46
CA LEU A 190 -14.58 -4.14 3.26
C LEU A 190 -14.11 -3.22 2.12
N TYR A 191 -14.89 -3.10 1.04
CA TYR A 191 -14.54 -2.23 -0.08
C TYR A 191 -14.53 -0.75 0.34
N LEU A 192 -15.57 -0.29 1.02
CA LEU A 192 -15.66 1.10 1.48
C LEU A 192 -14.61 1.45 2.51
N ALA A 193 -14.26 0.52 3.43
CA ALA A 193 -13.16 0.71 4.35
C ALA A 193 -11.82 0.90 3.61
N LYS A 194 -11.56 0.07 2.59
CA LYS A 194 -10.35 0.18 1.76
C LYS A 194 -10.31 1.48 0.96
N VAL A 195 -11.41 1.85 0.31
CA VAL A 195 -11.50 3.08 -0.50
C VAL A 195 -11.40 4.34 0.38
N ALA A 196 -12.01 4.33 1.56
CA ALA A 196 -11.86 5.41 2.54
C ALA A 196 -10.37 5.61 2.90
N MET A 197 -9.63 4.52 3.15
CA MET A 197 -8.22 4.54 3.48
C MET A 197 -7.35 5.00 2.30
N ASP A 198 -7.57 4.43 1.10
CA ASP A 198 -6.68 4.63 -0.04
C ASP A 198 -6.91 5.94 -0.79
N ILE A 199 -8.13 6.45 -0.81
CA ILE A 199 -8.50 7.66 -1.56
C ILE A 199 -8.76 8.81 -0.60
N VAL A 200 -9.79 8.70 0.26
CA VAL A 200 -10.25 9.85 1.05
C VAL A 200 -9.23 10.26 2.10
N ALA A 201 -8.68 9.30 2.86
CA ALA A 201 -7.73 9.62 3.93
C ALA A 201 -6.43 10.27 3.42
N LYS A 202 -6.03 10.03 2.16
CA LYS A 202 -4.86 10.69 1.56
C LYS A 202 -5.02 12.20 1.41
N HIS A 203 -6.25 12.68 1.28
CA HIS A 203 -6.58 14.11 1.13
C HIS A 203 -6.92 14.80 2.46
N ILE A 204 -7.00 14.05 3.56
CA ILE A 204 -7.19 14.62 4.90
C ILE A 204 -5.83 15.04 5.45
N PRO A 205 -5.69 16.25 6.03
CA PRO A 205 -4.48 16.63 6.75
C PRO A 205 -4.18 15.63 7.86
N PRO A 206 -2.91 15.24 8.04
CA PRO A 206 -2.53 14.37 9.16
C PRO A 206 -2.68 15.13 10.49
N ASP A 207 -2.92 14.39 11.56
CA ASP A 207 -2.79 14.93 12.91
C ASP A 207 -1.30 15.11 13.28
N LYS A 208 -1.02 15.53 14.53
CA LYS A 208 0.34 15.74 15.05
C LYS A 208 1.25 14.50 14.98
N ASP A 209 0.64 13.30 15.01
CA ASP A 209 1.31 12.01 14.98
C ASP A 209 1.33 11.39 13.57
N GLY A 210 0.92 12.15 12.55
CA GLY A 210 0.88 11.74 11.16
C GLY A 210 -0.29 10.83 10.80
N VAL A 211 -1.24 10.62 11.71
CA VAL A 211 -2.43 9.75 11.52
C VAL A 211 -3.45 10.41 10.62
N ARG A 212 -4.07 9.62 9.76
CA ARG A 212 -5.19 10.03 8.89
C ARG A 212 -6.27 8.97 8.95
N ILE A 213 -7.50 9.38 9.20
CA ILE A 213 -8.67 8.48 9.24
C ILE A 213 -9.77 9.06 8.38
N ALA A 214 -10.37 8.25 7.52
CA ALA A 214 -11.54 8.61 6.73
C ALA A 214 -12.66 7.58 6.93
N GLU A 215 -13.90 8.02 6.74
CA GLU A 215 -15.09 7.21 6.88
C GLU A 215 -15.96 7.31 5.65
N LEU A 216 -16.48 6.16 5.18
CA LEU A 216 -17.43 6.07 4.07
C LEU A 216 -18.56 5.07 4.41
N ASP A 217 -19.76 5.48 4.10
CA ASP A 217 -20.90 4.61 3.83
C ASP A 217 -21.25 4.68 2.32
N GLU A 218 -22.24 3.92 1.90
CA GLU A 218 -22.64 3.85 0.49
C GLU A 218 -23.09 5.20 -0.08
N MET A 219 -23.75 6.04 0.74
CA MET A 219 -24.23 7.35 0.29
C MET A 219 -23.08 8.35 0.17
N SER A 220 -22.25 8.47 1.19
CA SER A 220 -21.09 9.38 1.18
C SER A 220 -20.04 8.97 0.16
N TYR A 221 -19.92 7.65 -0.15
CA TYR A 221 -19.12 7.16 -1.24
C TYR A 221 -19.60 7.69 -2.59
N ARG A 222 -20.91 7.57 -2.87
CA ARG A 222 -21.51 8.07 -4.12
C ARG A 222 -21.38 9.57 -4.26
N GLU A 223 -21.66 10.32 -3.19
CA GLU A 223 -21.56 11.77 -3.19
C GLU A 223 -20.14 12.29 -3.42
N LYS A 224 -19.13 11.60 -2.87
CA LYS A 224 -17.73 12.09 -2.88
C LYS A 224 -16.89 11.53 -4.01
N LEU A 225 -17.18 10.30 -4.47
CA LEU A 225 -16.23 9.53 -5.27
C LEU A 225 -16.78 9.02 -6.60
N TRP A 226 -18.07 9.16 -6.91
CA TRP A 226 -18.58 8.73 -8.20
C TRP A 226 -17.90 9.42 -9.38
N GLU A 227 -17.51 10.67 -9.24
CA GLU A 227 -16.80 11.46 -10.27
C GLU A 227 -15.27 11.41 -10.11
N HIS A 228 -14.76 10.68 -9.11
CA HIS A 228 -13.32 10.60 -8.87
C HIS A 228 -12.58 9.94 -10.03
N THR A 229 -11.47 10.55 -10.43
CA THR A 229 -10.56 10.03 -11.45
C THR A 229 -9.11 10.15 -10.95
N PRO A 230 -8.22 9.21 -11.34
CA PRO A 230 -8.45 8.08 -12.24
C PRO A 230 -9.12 6.89 -11.54
N MET A 231 -9.89 6.09 -12.27
CA MET A 231 -10.51 4.87 -11.73
C MET A 231 -9.49 3.86 -11.18
N SER A 232 -8.23 3.93 -11.61
CA SER A 232 -7.16 3.05 -11.10
C SER A 232 -6.82 3.26 -9.63
N ASP A 233 -7.33 4.31 -8.98
CA ASP A 233 -7.15 4.56 -7.55
C ASP A 233 -8.06 3.64 -6.71
N PHE A 234 -9.15 3.15 -7.31
CA PHE A 234 -10.08 2.26 -6.63
C PHE A 234 -9.54 0.84 -6.56
N TRP A 235 -9.75 0.21 -5.42
CA TRP A 235 -9.37 -1.18 -5.21
C TRP A 235 -10.05 -2.11 -6.21
N GLY A 236 -9.26 -2.96 -6.86
CA GLY A 236 -9.73 -3.88 -7.88
C GLY A 236 -9.75 -3.34 -9.32
N PHE A 237 -9.57 -2.02 -9.52
CA PHE A 237 -9.60 -1.36 -10.82
C PHE A 237 -8.19 -1.13 -11.38
N GLY A 238 -7.46 -2.20 -11.66
CA GLY A 238 -6.14 -2.08 -12.30
C GLY A 238 -6.21 -1.64 -13.77
N LYS A 239 -5.05 -1.27 -14.34
CA LYS A 239 -4.92 -0.75 -15.72
C LYS A 239 -5.69 -1.54 -16.78
N GLY A 240 -5.73 -2.89 -16.68
CA GLY A 240 -6.43 -3.73 -17.65
C GLY A 240 -7.95 -3.54 -17.61
N ILE A 241 -8.53 -3.30 -16.43
CA ILE A 241 -9.98 -3.05 -16.28
C ILE A 241 -10.27 -1.61 -16.69
N THR A 242 -9.53 -0.64 -16.19
CA THR A 242 -9.77 0.78 -16.48
C THR A 242 -9.67 1.07 -17.98
N SER A 243 -8.65 0.56 -18.68
CA SER A 243 -8.52 0.75 -20.13
C SER A 243 -9.66 0.08 -20.94
N ARG A 244 -10.27 -0.97 -20.41
CA ARG A 244 -11.44 -1.61 -21.05
C ARG A 244 -12.70 -0.79 -20.81
N LEU A 245 -12.90 -0.27 -19.60
CA LEU A 245 -14.01 0.62 -19.27
C LEU A 245 -13.93 1.93 -20.08
N GLU A 246 -12.77 2.54 -20.18
CA GLU A 246 -12.53 3.75 -20.99
C GLU A 246 -12.87 3.55 -22.47
N ARG A 247 -12.58 2.37 -23.05
CA ARG A 247 -12.98 2.03 -24.43
C ARG A 247 -14.49 1.93 -24.61
N LEU A 248 -15.24 1.65 -23.53
CA LEU A 248 -16.69 1.66 -23.50
C LEU A 248 -17.26 3.05 -23.23
N GLY A 249 -16.41 4.08 -23.06
CA GLY A 249 -16.81 5.44 -22.71
C GLY A 249 -17.18 5.62 -21.24
N LEU A 250 -16.74 4.71 -20.36
CA LEU A 250 -16.97 4.76 -18.91
C LEU A 250 -15.68 5.23 -18.22
N HIS A 251 -15.71 6.42 -17.64
CA HIS A 251 -14.51 7.10 -17.13
C HIS A 251 -14.47 7.24 -15.60
N ASN A 252 -15.57 6.97 -14.93
CA ASN A 252 -15.69 7.07 -13.46
C ASN A 252 -16.72 6.05 -12.94
N MET A 253 -16.89 5.95 -11.62
CA MET A 253 -17.81 5.00 -11.00
C MET A 253 -19.27 5.32 -11.30
N GLY A 254 -19.63 6.60 -11.38
CA GLY A 254 -20.98 7.03 -11.75
C GLY A 254 -21.38 6.57 -13.16
N ASP A 255 -20.46 6.62 -14.12
CA ASP A 255 -20.70 6.12 -15.49
C ASP A 255 -21.03 4.62 -15.50
N ILE A 256 -20.31 3.83 -14.67
CA ILE A 256 -20.56 2.38 -14.53
C ILE A 256 -21.96 2.14 -13.94
N CYS A 257 -22.34 2.90 -12.90
CA CYS A 257 -23.68 2.79 -12.30
C CYS A 257 -24.77 3.12 -13.29
N VAL A 258 -24.67 4.23 -14.02
CA VAL A 258 -25.64 4.63 -15.05
C VAL A 258 -25.70 3.57 -16.17
N GLN A 259 -24.57 3.01 -16.57
CA GLN A 259 -24.53 1.94 -17.58
C GLN A 259 -25.20 0.66 -17.08
N SER A 260 -24.98 0.31 -15.80
CA SER A 260 -25.58 -0.90 -15.20
C SER A 260 -27.10 -0.82 -15.11
N GLU A 261 -27.66 0.37 -14.87
CA GLU A 261 -29.12 0.58 -14.86
C GLU A 261 -29.73 0.55 -16.27
N LYS A 262 -29.02 1.06 -17.26
CA LYS A 262 -29.50 1.11 -18.65
C LYS A 262 -29.38 -0.23 -19.35
N ASN A 263 -28.27 -0.87 -19.25
CA ASN A 263 -27.94 -2.16 -19.88
C ASN A 263 -26.66 -2.73 -19.26
N ASP A 264 -26.79 -3.64 -18.31
CA ASP A 264 -25.70 -4.35 -17.65
C ASP A 264 -25.07 -5.43 -18.55
N GLU A 265 -25.82 -5.94 -19.56
CA GLU A 265 -25.33 -6.98 -20.50
C GLU A 265 -24.04 -6.55 -21.21
N LEU A 266 -23.86 -5.24 -21.47
CA LEU A 266 -22.63 -4.70 -22.04
C LEU A 266 -21.42 -5.00 -21.15
N LEU A 267 -21.56 -4.81 -19.82
CA LEU A 267 -20.53 -5.09 -18.85
C LEU A 267 -20.26 -6.59 -18.71
N TYR A 268 -21.31 -7.41 -18.65
CA TYR A 268 -21.16 -8.87 -18.60
C TYR A 268 -20.49 -9.45 -19.85
N ARG A 269 -20.81 -8.92 -21.04
CA ARG A 269 -20.15 -9.32 -22.28
C ARG A 269 -18.68 -8.99 -22.30
N GLU A 270 -18.28 -7.84 -21.74
CA GLU A 270 -16.89 -7.40 -21.72
C GLU A 270 -16.09 -8.06 -20.59
N PHE A 271 -16.65 -8.22 -19.39
CA PHE A 271 -15.93 -8.64 -18.20
C PHE A 271 -16.31 -10.03 -17.67
N GLY A 272 -17.34 -10.69 -18.25
CA GLY A 272 -17.86 -11.96 -17.76
C GLY A 272 -18.37 -11.84 -16.32
N VAL A 273 -18.16 -12.88 -15.52
CA VAL A 273 -18.58 -12.88 -14.10
C VAL A 273 -17.96 -11.75 -13.26
N LYS A 274 -16.88 -11.16 -13.71
CA LYS A 274 -16.24 -10.03 -13.01
C LYS A 274 -17.07 -8.74 -13.13
N ALA A 275 -18.00 -8.66 -14.06
CA ALA A 275 -18.91 -7.53 -14.21
C ALA A 275 -19.71 -7.28 -12.93
N GLU A 276 -20.15 -8.34 -12.24
CA GLU A 276 -20.89 -8.26 -10.98
C GLU A 276 -20.09 -7.48 -9.93
N THR A 277 -18.84 -7.88 -9.68
CA THR A 277 -17.96 -7.16 -8.74
C THR A 277 -17.70 -5.70 -9.16
N ILE A 278 -17.55 -5.45 -10.48
CA ILE A 278 -17.33 -4.09 -10.99
C ILE A 278 -18.57 -3.21 -10.73
N ILE A 279 -19.76 -3.73 -10.99
CA ILE A 279 -21.04 -3.03 -10.75
C ILE A 279 -21.22 -2.79 -9.26
N ASP A 280 -21.10 -3.84 -8.45
CA ASP A 280 -21.26 -3.77 -6.99
C ASP A 280 -20.33 -2.70 -6.39
N HIS A 281 -19.05 -2.74 -6.71
CA HIS A 281 -18.08 -1.77 -6.23
C HIS A 281 -18.38 -0.33 -6.73
N ALA A 282 -18.87 -0.16 -7.95
CA ALA A 282 -19.30 1.14 -8.43
C ALA A 282 -20.48 1.70 -7.62
N TRP A 283 -21.40 0.85 -7.17
CA TRP A 283 -22.48 1.22 -6.26
C TRP A 283 -22.05 1.38 -4.79
N GLY A 284 -20.81 1.01 -4.44
CA GLY A 284 -20.30 1.00 -3.07
C GLY A 284 -20.74 -0.23 -2.28
N PHE A 285 -21.11 -1.31 -2.95
CA PHE A 285 -21.55 -2.55 -2.33
C PHE A 285 -20.45 -3.61 -2.35
N GLU A 286 -20.30 -4.36 -1.26
CA GLU A 286 -19.43 -5.52 -1.15
C GLU A 286 -20.04 -6.52 -0.16
N PRO A 287 -20.54 -7.66 -0.64
CA PRO A 287 -21.18 -8.65 0.21
C PRO A 287 -20.20 -9.52 1.00
N CYS A 288 -18.92 -9.59 0.56
CA CYS A 288 -17.91 -10.43 1.17
C CYS A 288 -17.59 -9.96 2.60
N THR A 289 -17.57 -10.89 3.54
CA THR A 289 -17.20 -10.67 4.94
C THR A 289 -15.87 -11.33 5.27
N ILE A 290 -15.26 -10.99 6.40
CA ILE A 290 -14.05 -11.68 6.91
C ILE A 290 -14.33 -13.17 7.12
N ALA A 291 -15.53 -13.53 7.57
CA ALA A 291 -15.93 -14.93 7.72
C ALA A 291 -15.95 -15.68 6.38
N ASP A 292 -16.44 -15.05 5.30
CA ASP A 292 -16.44 -15.63 3.95
C ASP A 292 -15.00 -15.83 3.42
N ILE A 293 -14.13 -14.84 3.63
CA ILE A 293 -12.70 -14.95 3.27
C ILE A 293 -12.06 -16.14 3.97
N ARG A 294 -12.32 -16.33 5.25
CA ARG A 294 -11.77 -17.45 6.04
C ARG A 294 -12.35 -18.81 5.63
N ALA A 295 -13.61 -18.86 5.26
CA ALA A 295 -14.28 -20.06 4.81
C ALA A 295 -13.87 -20.48 3.39
N TYR A 296 -13.34 -19.53 2.59
CA TYR A 296 -12.98 -19.79 1.20
C TYR A 296 -11.87 -20.82 1.06
N LYS A 297 -12.13 -21.85 0.27
CA LYS A 297 -11.16 -22.89 -0.08
C LYS A 297 -10.91 -22.82 -1.59
N PRO A 298 -9.69 -22.45 -2.03
CA PRO A 298 -9.38 -22.41 -3.45
C PRO A 298 -9.49 -23.79 -4.08
N LYS A 299 -10.10 -23.89 -5.26
CA LYS A 299 -10.27 -25.13 -6.02
C LYS A 299 -8.92 -25.69 -6.49
N SER A 300 -7.96 -24.83 -6.78
CA SER A 300 -6.59 -25.20 -7.16
C SER A 300 -5.59 -24.36 -6.37
N LYS A 301 -4.43 -24.93 -6.13
CA LYS A 301 -3.29 -24.23 -5.49
C LYS A 301 -2.12 -24.33 -6.46
N SER A 302 -1.39 -23.23 -6.63
CA SER A 302 -0.14 -23.21 -7.39
C SER A 302 1.02 -22.76 -6.52
N MET A 303 2.20 -23.22 -6.84
CA MET A 303 3.45 -22.73 -6.26
C MET A 303 4.34 -22.26 -7.40
N SER A 304 5.02 -21.14 -7.22
CA SER A 304 5.93 -20.60 -8.20
C SER A 304 7.22 -20.14 -7.55
N GLN A 305 8.31 -20.24 -8.31
CA GLN A 305 9.63 -19.73 -7.95
C GLN A 305 10.04 -18.69 -8.98
N GLY A 306 10.59 -17.56 -8.54
CA GLY A 306 11.07 -16.51 -9.42
C GLY A 306 12.40 -15.94 -8.91
N GLN A 307 13.30 -15.60 -9.82
CA GLN A 307 14.58 -14.97 -9.51
C GLN A 307 14.85 -13.81 -10.47
N VAL A 308 15.24 -12.66 -9.92
CA VAL A 308 15.74 -11.54 -10.71
C VAL A 308 17.24 -11.69 -10.89
N LEU A 309 17.68 -11.79 -12.15
CA LEU A 309 19.09 -11.94 -12.46
C LEU A 309 19.81 -10.58 -12.45
N PRO A 310 21.07 -10.50 -11.98
CA PRO A 310 21.83 -9.26 -11.90
C PRO A 310 22.26 -8.72 -13.28
N CYS A 311 22.37 -9.62 -14.29
CA CYS A 311 22.75 -9.27 -15.67
C CYS A 311 22.11 -10.25 -16.67
N ALA A 312 22.32 -10.02 -17.96
CA ALA A 312 21.93 -11.00 -18.99
C ALA A 312 22.79 -12.27 -18.90
N TYR A 313 22.14 -13.43 -18.85
CA TYR A 313 22.78 -14.75 -18.81
C TYR A 313 22.73 -15.42 -20.17
N SER A 314 23.77 -16.19 -20.49
CA SER A 314 23.74 -17.11 -21.65
C SER A 314 22.69 -18.22 -21.42
N SER A 315 22.26 -18.87 -22.51
CA SER A 315 21.30 -19.98 -22.42
C SER A 315 21.76 -21.09 -21.46
N HIS A 316 23.08 -21.39 -21.43
CA HIS A 316 23.63 -22.37 -20.52
C HIS A 316 23.49 -21.95 -19.03
N LEU A 317 23.84 -20.71 -18.68
CA LEU A 317 23.69 -20.21 -17.32
C LEU A 317 22.22 -20.09 -16.93
N ALA A 318 21.35 -19.63 -17.85
CA ALA A 318 19.91 -19.59 -17.61
C ALA A 318 19.34 -20.99 -17.31
N TYR A 319 19.80 -22.03 -18.00
CA TYR A 319 19.41 -23.41 -17.75
C TYR A 319 19.83 -23.89 -16.34
N ILE A 320 21.01 -23.51 -15.86
CA ILE A 320 21.45 -23.82 -14.50
C ILE A 320 20.51 -23.16 -13.49
N ILE A 321 20.20 -21.89 -13.67
CA ILE A 321 19.25 -21.16 -12.79
C ILE A 321 17.88 -21.83 -12.76
N VAL A 322 17.35 -22.24 -13.92
CA VAL A 322 16.07 -22.97 -13.97
C VAL A 322 16.13 -24.28 -13.18
N LYS A 323 17.24 -25.03 -13.26
CA LYS A 323 17.44 -26.24 -12.44
C LYS A 323 17.42 -25.92 -10.93
N GLU A 324 18.17 -24.92 -10.50
CA GLU A 324 18.18 -24.47 -9.09
C GLU A 324 16.79 -24.04 -8.60
N MET A 325 16.06 -23.28 -9.43
CA MET A 325 14.70 -22.88 -9.12
C MET A 325 13.75 -24.06 -9.03
N THR A 326 13.88 -25.04 -9.95
CA THR A 326 13.07 -26.28 -9.94
C THR A 326 13.36 -27.09 -8.68
N GLU A 327 14.62 -27.28 -8.33
CA GLU A 327 15.03 -28.00 -7.12
C GLU A 327 14.48 -27.30 -5.86
N SER A 328 14.60 -25.98 -5.77
CA SER A 328 14.05 -25.20 -4.67
C SER A 328 12.52 -25.36 -4.58
N LEU A 329 11.82 -25.40 -5.71
CA LEU A 329 10.37 -25.59 -5.75
C LEU A 329 9.98 -27.01 -5.28
N VAL A 330 10.72 -28.05 -5.71
CA VAL A 330 10.51 -29.43 -5.27
C VAL A 330 10.73 -29.55 -3.76
N LEU A 331 11.78 -28.96 -3.22
CA LEU A 331 12.04 -28.95 -1.77
C LEU A 331 10.88 -28.26 -0.99
N GLN A 332 10.31 -27.19 -1.54
CA GLN A 332 9.13 -26.54 -0.95
C GLN A 332 7.89 -27.46 -0.97
N LEU A 333 7.66 -28.22 -2.05
CA LEU A 333 6.58 -29.21 -2.11
C LEU A 333 6.74 -30.28 -1.03
N VAL A 334 7.96 -30.83 -0.89
CA VAL A 334 8.28 -31.82 0.15
C VAL A 334 8.07 -31.24 1.55
N TYR A 335 8.58 -30.04 1.82
CA TYR A 335 8.42 -29.38 3.11
C TYR A 335 6.93 -29.16 3.47
N LYS A 336 6.13 -28.76 2.49
CA LYS A 336 4.68 -28.52 2.65
C LYS A 336 3.85 -29.82 2.59
N ARG A 337 4.48 -30.96 2.32
CA ARG A 337 3.82 -32.27 2.18
C ARG A 337 2.70 -32.26 1.14
N VAL A 338 2.93 -31.64 0.01
CA VAL A 338 2.00 -31.57 -1.13
C VAL A 338 2.63 -32.17 -2.38
N VAL A 339 1.80 -32.59 -3.31
CA VAL A 339 2.18 -33.09 -4.62
C VAL A 339 1.53 -32.23 -5.71
N THR A 340 2.06 -32.30 -6.94
CA THR A 340 1.48 -31.62 -8.11
C THR A 340 1.33 -32.64 -9.24
N ASP A 341 0.31 -32.46 -10.07
CA ASP A 341 0.04 -33.16 -11.31
C ASP A 341 0.26 -32.27 -12.55
N GLN A 342 0.68 -31.02 -12.33
CA GLN A 342 0.94 -30.03 -13.38
C GLN A 342 2.25 -29.30 -13.10
N ILE A 343 3.04 -29.09 -14.18
CA ILE A 343 4.32 -28.36 -14.17
C ILE A 343 4.28 -27.32 -15.28
#